data_93a6f07572276f47262f22484cbcabd1
#
_entry.id   93a6f07572276f47262f22484cbcabd1
#
_cell.length_a   1.000
_cell.length_b   1.000
_cell.length_c   1.000
_cell.angle_alpha   90.00
_cell.angle_beta   90.00
_cell.angle_gamma   90.00
#
_symmetry.space_group_name_H-M   'P 1'
#
loop_
_entity.id
_entity.type
_entity.pdbx_description
1 polymer ?
#
loop_
_entity_poly.entity_id
_entity_poly.type
_entity_poly.pdbx_seq_one_letter_code
_entity_poly.pdbx_strand_id
1 'polypeptide(L)'
;MLTIYDVLETNQMIQKQNLDVRTITMGISLLDCCSSDGKMLCNNIYDKITKYGENLVKVGNDIGNEFGVPIINKRVSVTPISLVAGCTDLDTYVAIAKTLDKAAKEIGINFIGGFSALVDRGYTKGDQTLIASIPEALASTELVCSSVAVGSTKAGINMDAVAEMGRVFKTRGELTKEQDALGCAKLVVFCNAVEDNPFMAGAFHGVTQGDSCVSVGVSGPGVVKRALEHVKGEPFDVVAETIKKTAFKITRVGQLVAQEASKRLNTPFGIIDLSLAPTPAIGDSVAAILEEMGLESCGAFGTTAALALLNDAVKKGGLMASSHVGGLSGAFIPVSEDKGMLEAVGRGSLSLEKLEAMTCVCSVGLDMIAIPGDTSASTISAIIADEAAIGMINNKTTAVRVIPVPGKDVGDTVEFGGLLGHCPIINVNKYKSDEFIARGGRIPAPMRSLTN
;
A
#
# COMPACT_ATOMS: atom_id res chain seq x y z
N MET A 1 -35.50 1.56 4.40
CA MET A 1 -35.90 0.28 5.02
C MET A 1 -35.08 -0.80 4.32
N LEU A 2 -34.31 -1.60 5.05
CA LEU A 2 -33.57 -2.72 4.48
C LEU A 2 -34.57 -3.77 4.00
N THR A 3 -34.46 -4.20 2.76
CA THR A 3 -35.27 -5.26 2.19
C THR A 3 -34.57 -6.62 2.36
N ILE A 4 -35.32 -7.70 2.25
CA ILE A 4 -34.75 -9.05 2.28
C ILE A 4 -33.75 -9.26 1.12
N TYR A 5 -33.96 -8.57 0.00
CA TYR A 5 -33.05 -8.61 -1.14
C TYR A 5 -31.69 -7.97 -0.83
N ASP A 6 -31.67 -6.85 -0.08
CA ASP A 6 -30.42 -6.19 0.32
C ASP A 6 -29.60 -7.08 1.26
N VAL A 7 -30.26 -7.83 2.16
CA VAL A 7 -29.61 -8.80 3.06
C VAL A 7 -29.04 -9.98 2.28
N LEU A 8 -29.81 -10.53 1.35
CA LEU A 8 -29.37 -11.64 0.50
C LEU A 8 -28.21 -11.24 -0.41
N GLU A 9 -28.27 -10.05 -1.00
CA GLU A 9 -27.18 -9.50 -1.82
C GLU A 9 -25.89 -9.35 -1.01
N THR A 10 -25.97 -8.73 0.18
CA THR A 10 -24.78 -8.58 1.05
C THR A 10 -24.18 -9.93 1.43
N ASN A 11 -25.02 -10.91 1.73
CA ASN A 11 -24.56 -12.27 2.04
C ASN A 11 -23.87 -12.92 0.82
N GLN A 12 -24.39 -12.74 -0.39
CA GLN A 12 -23.73 -13.21 -1.60
C GLN A 12 -22.39 -12.53 -1.85
N MET A 13 -22.30 -11.21 -1.63
CA MET A 13 -21.05 -10.45 -1.75
C MET A 13 -19.96 -11.02 -0.84
N ILE A 14 -20.30 -11.38 0.40
CA ILE A 14 -19.35 -11.92 1.37
C ILE A 14 -19.00 -13.38 1.03
N GLN A 15 -20.01 -14.25 0.86
CA GLN A 15 -19.78 -15.70 0.76
C GLN A 15 -19.27 -16.17 -0.60
N LYS A 16 -19.60 -15.44 -1.71
CA LYS A 16 -19.33 -15.90 -3.07
C LYS A 16 -18.51 -14.95 -3.93
N GLN A 17 -18.32 -13.70 -3.47
CA GLN A 17 -17.72 -12.65 -4.29
C GLN A 17 -16.50 -12.01 -3.62
N ASN A 18 -15.97 -12.65 -2.58
CA ASN A 18 -14.77 -12.23 -1.85
C ASN A 18 -14.81 -10.79 -1.29
N LEU A 19 -15.99 -10.32 -0.87
CA LEU A 19 -16.05 -9.08 -0.10
C LEU A 19 -15.38 -9.29 1.24
N ASP A 20 -14.37 -8.49 1.53
CA ASP A 20 -13.71 -8.50 2.82
C ASP A 20 -13.50 -7.08 3.39
N VAL A 21 -13.33 -7.03 4.71
CA VAL A 21 -12.68 -5.91 5.38
C VAL A 21 -11.20 -6.28 5.47
N ARG A 22 -10.42 -5.69 4.58
CA ARG A 22 -9.01 -6.03 4.46
C ARG A 22 -8.22 -5.73 5.72
N THR A 23 -8.58 -4.65 6.41
CA THR A 23 -7.90 -4.27 7.66
C THR A 23 -8.74 -3.37 8.54
N ILE A 24 -8.59 -3.53 9.86
CA ILE A 24 -8.80 -2.48 10.85
C ILE A 24 -7.43 -2.03 11.30
N THR A 25 -7.12 -0.75 11.12
CA THR A 25 -5.82 -0.16 11.47
C THR A 25 -5.99 0.93 12.52
N MET A 26 -5.28 0.80 13.63
CA MET A 26 -5.20 1.84 14.65
C MET A 26 -3.97 2.71 14.39
N GLY A 27 -4.21 4.00 14.14
CA GLY A 27 -3.16 5.02 14.12
C GLY A 27 -2.85 5.46 15.55
N ILE A 28 -1.57 5.59 15.90
CA ILE A 28 -1.11 5.99 17.24
C ILE A 28 -0.02 7.03 17.09
N SER A 29 -0.22 8.22 17.63
CA SER A 29 0.83 9.24 17.74
C SER A 29 1.88 8.82 18.77
N LEU A 30 3.15 8.94 18.41
CA LEU A 30 4.30 8.68 19.29
C LEU A 30 5.06 9.95 19.65
N LEU A 31 4.51 11.14 19.36
CA LEU A 31 5.21 12.42 19.58
C LEU A 31 5.52 12.66 21.05
N ASP A 32 4.68 12.20 21.96
CA ASP A 32 4.87 12.30 23.42
C ASP A 32 5.84 11.23 23.98
N CYS A 33 6.28 10.28 23.15
CA CYS A 33 7.25 9.25 23.55
C CYS A 33 8.70 9.72 23.43
N CYS A 34 8.97 10.87 22.80
CA CYS A 34 10.31 11.35 22.49
C CYS A 34 11.24 11.41 23.74
N SER A 35 12.46 10.90 23.57
CA SER A 35 13.52 10.96 24.59
C SER A 35 14.89 10.92 23.89
N SER A 36 15.87 11.59 24.50
CA SER A 36 17.29 11.45 24.10
C SER A 36 17.95 10.17 24.66
N ASP A 37 17.32 9.54 25.65
CA ASP A 37 17.69 8.20 26.14
C ASP A 37 16.97 7.14 25.30
N GLY A 38 17.73 6.37 24.51
CA GLY A 38 17.19 5.36 23.62
C GLY A 38 16.41 4.26 24.34
N LYS A 39 16.80 3.88 25.57
CA LYS A 39 16.05 2.88 26.35
C LYS A 39 14.71 3.43 26.83
N MET A 40 14.71 4.65 27.32
CA MET A 40 13.47 5.33 27.75
C MET A 40 12.55 5.50 26.55
N LEU A 41 13.07 5.92 25.40
CA LEU A 41 12.32 6.04 24.15
C LEU A 41 11.65 4.72 23.75
N CYS A 42 12.42 3.61 23.72
CA CYS A 42 11.88 2.28 23.42
C CYS A 42 10.79 1.84 24.42
N ASN A 43 10.98 2.09 25.70
CA ASN A 43 9.97 1.75 26.73
C ASN A 43 8.69 2.57 26.53
N ASN A 44 8.80 3.89 26.32
CA ASN A 44 7.64 4.75 26.09
C ASN A 44 6.84 4.29 24.85
N ILE A 45 7.54 3.96 23.76
CA ILE A 45 6.93 3.44 22.52
C ILE A 45 6.19 2.13 22.79
N TYR A 46 6.86 1.18 23.45
CA TYR A 46 6.29 -0.11 23.78
C TYR A 46 5.03 0.02 24.64
N ASP A 47 5.12 0.76 25.75
CA ASP A 47 4.01 0.93 26.69
C ASP A 47 2.80 1.61 26.02
N LYS A 48 3.05 2.62 25.17
CA LYS A 48 1.96 3.31 24.46
C LYS A 48 1.27 2.40 23.46
N ILE A 49 2.02 1.68 22.61
CA ILE A 49 1.45 0.78 21.60
C ILE A 49 0.68 -0.35 22.26
N THR A 50 1.24 -1.00 23.26
CA THR A 50 0.58 -2.12 23.95
C THR A 50 -0.69 -1.66 24.67
N LYS A 51 -0.68 -0.48 25.31
CA LYS A 51 -1.85 0.08 25.98
C LYS A 51 -2.99 0.42 24.99
N TYR A 52 -2.69 1.11 23.88
CA TYR A 52 -3.72 1.52 22.92
C TYR A 52 -4.22 0.35 22.08
N GLY A 53 -3.33 -0.58 21.72
CA GLY A 53 -3.62 -1.72 20.83
C GLY A 53 -4.18 -2.96 21.54
N GLU A 54 -4.23 -3.04 22.89
CA GLU A 54 -4.54 -4.24 23.66
C GLU A 54 -5.84 -4.96 23.24
N ASN A 55 -6.86 -4.18 22.86
CA ASN A 55 -8.18 -4.71 22.51
C ASN A 55 -8.44 -4.78 21.00
N LEU A 56 -7.50 -4.32 20.15
CA LEU A 56 -7.71 -4.18 18.72
C LEU A 56 -8.05 -5.52 18.05
N VAL A 57 -7.28 -6.56 18.33
CA VAL A 57 -7.46 -7.89 17.72
C VAL A 57 -8.77 -8.53 18.18
N LYS A 58 -9.07 -8.48 19.49
CA LYS A 58 -10.31 -9.00 20.04
C LYS A 58 -11.52 -8.31 19.43
N VAL A 59 -11.54 -6.98 19.44
CA VAL A 59 -12.65 -6.18 18.89
C VAL A 59 -12.83 -6.47 17.40
N GLY A 60 -11.73 -6.54 16.62
CA GLY A 60 -11.81 -6.90 15.21
C GLY A 60 -12.41 -8.28 14.97
N ASN A 61 -12.03 -9.28 15.76
CA ASN A 61 -12.58 -10.64 15.66
C ASN A 61 -14.07 -10.68 16.06
N ASP A 62 -14.42 -10.00 17.16
CA ASP A 62 -15.81 -9.95 17.66
C ASP A 62 -16.75 -9.30 16.61
N ILE A 63 -16.33 -8.18 15.99
CA ILE A 63 -17.08 -7.52 14.91
C ILE A 63 -17.21 -8.44 13.69
N GLY A 64 -16.12 -9.09 13.28
CA GLY A 64 -16.13 -10.01 12.14
C GLY A 64 -17.10 -11.16 12.34
N ASN A 65 -17.10 -11.76 13.54
CA ASN A 65 -18.00 -12.85 13.90
C ASN A 65 -19.47 -12.40 13.99
N GLU A 66 -19.72 -11.22 14.58
CA GLU A 66 -21.08 -10.70 14.78
C GLU A 66 -21.73 -10.29 13.45
N PHE A 67 -20.98 -9.63 12.56
CA PHE A 67 -21.50 -9.16 11.28
C PHE A 67 -21.36 -10.19 10.15
N GLY A 68 -20.64 -11.29 10.38
CA GLY A 68 -20.36 -12.30 9.37
C GLY A 68 -19.47 -11.79 8.22
N VAL A 69 -18.70 -10.71 8.43
CA VAL A 69 -17.80 -10.13 7.44
C VAL A 69 -16.35 -10.47 7.82
N PRO A 70 -15.57 -11.15 6.95
CA PRO A 70 -14.17 -11.42 7.24
C PRO A 70 -13.37 -10.12 7.46
N ILE A 71 -12.69 -10.02 8.60
CA ILE A 71 -11.73 -8.95 8.88
C ILE A 71 -10.34 -9.57 8.89
N ILE A 72 -9.64 -9.40 7.77
CA ILE A 72 -8.44 -10.19 7.46
C ILE A 72 -7.26 -9.77 8.34
N ASN A 73 -6.96 -8.47 8.40
CA ASN A 73 -5.83 -7.94 9.16
C ASN A 73 -6.28 -6.97 10.26
N LYS A 74 -5.52 -6.98 11.35
CA LYS A 74 -5.52 -5.96 12.40
C LYS A 74 -4.13 -5.37 12.41
N ARG A 75 -4.01 -4.05 12.27
CA ARG A 75 -2.73 -3.36 12.08
C ARG A 75 -2.62 -2.16 13.01
N VAL A 76 -1.39 -1.73 13.22
CA VAL A 76 -1.08 -0.45 13.85
C VAL A 76 -0.21 0.37 12.89
N SER A 77 -0.46 1.67 12.83
CA SER A 77 0.42 2.63 12.19
C SER A 77 0.84 3.68 13.22
N VAL A 78 2.11 4.04 13.25
CA VAL A 78 2.62 5.01 14.21
C VAL A 78 3.19 6.24 13.51
N THR A 79 3.40 7.32 14.25
CA THR A 79 4.12 8.51 13.76
C THR A 79 5.46 8.10 13.12
N PRO A 80 5.86 8.71 11.99
CA PRO A 80 7.15 8.43 11.39
C PRO A 80 8.30 8.47 12.40
N ILE A 81 8.98 7.34 12.57
CA ILE A 81 10.02 7.17 13.60
C ILE A 81 11.18 8.15 13.40
N SER A 82 11.45 8.60 12.17
CA SER A 82 12.47 9.63 11.92
C SER A 82 12.23 10.92 12.71
N LEU A 83 10.95 11.26 12.98
CA LEU A 83 10.56 12.45 13.74
C LEU A 83 10.66 12.23 15.26
N VAL A 84 10.38 11.01 15.70
CA VAL A 84 10.33 10.64 17.13
C VAL A 84 11.73 10.38 17.68
N ALA A 85 12.62 9.80 16.88
CA ALA A 85 13.95 9.34 17.29
C ALA A 85 15.10 10.25 16.80
N GLY A 86 14.81 11.45 16.29
CA GLY A 86 15.80 12.33 15.66
C GLY A 86 16.99 12.75 16.52
N CYS A 87 16.91 12.58 17.84
CA CYS A 87 17.98 12.87 18.80
C CYS A 87 18.88 11.67 19.14
N THR A 88 18.65 10.52 18.52
CA THR A 88 19.32 9.26 18.84
C THR A 88 20.28 8.78 17.74
N ASP A 89 20.93 7.67 17.96
CA ASP A 89 21.92 7.03 17.06
C ASP A 89 21.33 5.88 16.25
N LEU A 90 22.13 5.28 15.35
CA LEU A 90 21.74 4.19 14.47
C LEU A 90 21.29 2.94 15.24
N ASP A 91 22.02 2.56 16.31
CA ASP A 91 21.70 1.37 17.09
C ASP A 91 20.34 1.52 17.78
N THR A 92 20.02 2.73 18.21
CA THR A 92 18.69 3.04 18.77
C THR A 92 17.57 2.87 17.75
N TYR A 93 17.76 3.24 16.48
CA TYR A 93 16.75 3.02 15.44
C TYR A 93 16.47 1.53 15.21
N VAL A 94 17.51 0.69 15.18
CA VAL A 94 17.35 -0.76 15.10
C VAL A 94 16.65 -1.31 16.36
N ALA A 95 17.00 -0.80 17.55
CA ALA A 95 16.31 -1.17 18.79
C ALA A 95 14.83 -0.76 18.79
N ILE A 96 14.48 0.40 18.24
CA ILE A 96 13.08 0.84 18.07
C ILE A 96 12.34 -0.12 17.14
N ALA A 97 12.91 -0.51 15.98
CA ALA A 97 12.28 -1.47 15.09
C ALA A 97 11.97 -2.79 15.81
N LYS A 98 12.92 -3.33 16.60
CA LYS A 98 12.70 -4.52 17.44
C LYS A 98 11.64 -4.30 18.51
N THR A 99 11.55 -3.10 19.05
CA THR A 99 10.51 -2.71 20.04
C THR A 99 9.13 -2.68 19.39
N LEU A 100 9.00 -2.12 18.18
CA LEU A 100 7.75 -2.14 17.39
C LEU A 100 7.32 -3.58 17.10
N ASP A 101 8.24 -4.45 16.67
CA ASP A 101 7.99 -5.85 16.39
C ASP A 101 7.51 -6.61 17.63
N LYS A 102 8.17 -6.36 18.77
CA LYS A 102 7.81 -6.95 20.07
C LYS A 102 6.42 -6.53 20.50
N ALA A 103 6.10 -5.22 20.44
CA ALA A 103 4.77 -4.72 20.78
C ALA A 103 3.70 -5.29 19.85
N ALA A 104 3.97 -5.37 18.55
CA ALA A 104 3.04 -5.94 17.56
C ALA A 104 2.75 -7.42 17.84
N LYS A 105 3.77 -8.21 18.20
CA LYS A 105 3.62 -9.62 18.58
C LYS A 105 2.81 -9.78 19.86
N GLU A 106 3.04 -8.92 20.85
CA GLU A 106 2.32 -8.99 22.12
C GLU A 106 0.82 -8.73 21.98
N ILE A 107 0.45 -7.69 21.23
CA ILE A 107 -0.97 -7.39 20.97
C ILE A 107 -1.58 -8.26 19.85
N GLY A 108 -0.79 -9.12 19.20
CA GLY A 108 -1.24 -10.12 18.23
C GLY A 108 -1.66 -9.55 16.86
N ILE A 109 -1.17 -8.38 16.48
CA ILE A 109 -1.49 -7.76 15.18
C ILE A 109 -0.64 -8.35 14.05
N ASN A 110 -1.10 -8.13 12.81
CA ASN A 110 -0.45 -8.70 11.62
C ASN A 110 0.74 -7.88 11.13
N PHE A 111 0.65 -6.53 11.21
CA PHE A 111 1.69 -5.61 10.76
C PHE A 111 1.69 -4.32 11.58
N ILE A 112 2.86 -3.70 11.70
CA ILE A 112 3.05 -2.38 12.25
C ILE A 112 3.83 -1.49 11.29
N GLY A 113 3.22 -0.37 10.88
CA GLY A 113 3.83 0.64 10.03
C GLY A 113 4.29 1.87 10.80
N GLY A 114 5.06 2.75 10.13
CA GLY A 114 5.58 3.98 10.72
C GLY A 114 7.09 3.97 10.94
N PHE A 115 7.80 2.89 10.64
CA PHE A 115 9.26 2.95 10.54
C PHE A 115 9.64 3.71 9.26
N SER A 116 9.37 5.03 9.25
CA SER A 116 9.25 5.85 8.04
C SER A 116 9.99 7.17 8.15
N ALA A 117 10.38 7.72 6.97
CA ALA A 117 10.98 9.04 6.82
C ALA A 117 10.28 9.83 5.71
N LEU A 118 10.11 11.15 5.91
CA LEU A 118 9.47 12.07 4.96
C LEU A 118 10.54 13.05 4.44
N VAL A 119 11.12 12.76 3.28
CA VAL A 119 12.32 13.44 2.76
C VAL A 119 12.09 14.16 1.44
N ASP A 120 10.85 14.41 1.08
CA ASP A 120 10.48 15.12 -0.16
C ASP A 120 11.05 16.54 -0.23
N ARG A 121 11.31 17.17 0.92
CA ARG A 121 11.90 18.52 1.01
C ARG A 121 13.37 18.53 1.39
N GLY A 122 13.95 17.42 1.76
CA GLY A 122 15.34 17.28 2.22
C GLY A 122 15.41 16.36 3.43
N TYR A 123 16.60 16.25 3.99
CA TYR A 123 16.86 15.35 5.13
C TYR A 123 17.02 16.11 6.43
N THR A 124 16.45 15.60 7.50
CA THR A 124 16.92 15.82 8.87
C THR A 124 17.98 14.76 9.21
N LYS A 125 18.68 14.95 10.33
CA LYS A 125 19.59 13.91 10.85
C LYS A 125 18.85 12.60 11.14
N GLY A 126 17.64 12.70 11.70
CA GLY A 126 16.79 11.55 11.99
C GLY A 126 16.40 10.77 10.74
N ASP A 127 16.09 11.46 9.65
CA ASP A 127 15.75 10.81 8.38
C ASP A 127 16.94 10.02 7.80
N GLN A 128 18.14 10.61 7.80
CA GLN A 128 19.34 9.93 7.33
C GLN A 128 19.65 8.69 8.17
N THR A 129 19.55 8.79 9.49
CA THR A 129 19.77 7.66 10.40
C THR A 129 18.73 6.56 10.20
N LEU A 130 17.45 6.93 10.03
CA LEU A 130 16.39 5.96 9.77
C LEU A 130 16.65 5.21 8.47
N ILE A 131 16.90 5.93 7.35
CA ILE A 131 17.09 5.30 6.04
C ILE A 131 18.30 4.35 6.07
N ALA A 132 19.39 4.76 6.70
CA ALA A 132 20.57 3.91 6.88
C ALA A 132 20.27 2.63 7.71
N SER A 133 19.31 2.70 8.64
CA SER A 133 18.95 1.57 9.50
C SER A 133 17.96 0.58 8.85
N ILE A 134 17.23 0.97 7.78
CA ILE A 134 16.18 0.15 7.17
C ILE A 134 16.63 -1.28 6.84
N PRO A 135 17.82 -1.51 6.19
CA PRO A 135 18.21 -2.87 5.84
C PRO A 135 18.31 -3.79 7.05
N GLU A 136 18.93 -3.35 8.12
CA GLU A 136 19.10 -4.14 9.35
C GLU A 136 17.80 -4.22 10.15
N ALA A 137 17.08 -3.12 10.32
CA ALA A 137 15.80 -3.06 11.02
C ALA A 137 14.80 -4.07 10.46
N LEU A 138 14.59 -4.07 9.14
CA LEU A 138 13.68 -5.01 8.50
C LEU A 138 14.23 -6.44 8.42
N ALA A 139 15.56 -6.65 8.49
CA ALA A 139 16.14 -7.98 8.57
C ALA A 139 15.93 -8.64 9.94
N SER A 140 15.94 -7.84 11.00
CA SER A 140 15.82 -8.30 12.38
C SER A 140 14.39 -8.32 12.92
N THR A 141 13.37 -8.03 12.09
CA THR A 141 11.96 -7.94 12.49
C THR A 141 11.06 -8.69 11.51
N GLU A 142 9.91 -9.16 11.99
CA GLU A 142 8.93 -9.91 11.19
C GLU A 142 7.77 -9.03 10.72
N LEU A 143 7.19 -8.22 11.62
CA LEU A 143 5.93 -7.51 11.42
C LEU A 143 6.11 -6.02 11.08
N VAL A 144 7.32 -5.48 11.20
CA VAL A 144 7.59 -4.06 10.96
C VAL A 144 7.63 -3.77 9.46
N CYS A 145 6.89 -2.74 9.05
CA CYS A 145 6.90 -2.20 7.70
C CYS A 145 7.49 -0.79 7.68
N SER A 146 8.17 -0.47 6.59
CA SER A 146 8.88 0.81 6.42
C SER A 146 8.44 1.53 5.15
N SER A 147 8.52 2.85 5.18
CA SER A 147 8.35 3.67 3.98
C SER A 147 9.22 4.93 3.98
N VAL A 148 9.54 5.41 2.79
CA VAL A 148 10.25 6.67 2.59
C VAL A 148 9.52 7.49 1.53
N ALA A 149 9.09 8.72 1.90
CA ALA A 149 8.46 9.65 0.95
C ALA A 149 9.53 10.54 0.32
N VAL A 150 9.85 10.29 -0.95
CA VAL A 150 10.95 10.94 -1.68
C VAL A 150 10.52 12.14 -2.51
N GLY A 151 9.21 12.33 -2.71
CA GLY A 151 8.71 13.39 -3.57
C GLY A 151 7.28 13.80 -3.26
N SER A 152 6.93 14.99 -3.72
CA SER A 152 5.55 15.48 -3.72
C SER A 152 5.32 16.50 -4.81
N THR A 153 4.06 16.71 -5.19
CA THR A 153 3.66 17.76 -6.15
C THR A 153 4.09 19.15 -5.66
N LYS A 154 4.16 19.36 -4.33
CA LYS A 154 4.55 20.65 -3.75
C LYS A 154 6.06 20.86 -3.65
N ALA A 155 6.84 19.78 -3.51
CA ALA A 155 8.28 19.87 -3.27
C ALA A 155 9.14 19.44 -4.45
N GLY A 156 8.59 18.70 -5.42
CA GLY A 156 9.37 18.02 -6.44
C GLY A 156 9.87 16.66 -5.96
N ILE A 157 10.94 16.17 -6.55
CA ILE A 157 11.54 14.87 -6.24
C ILE A 157 12.94 15.07 -5.67
N ASN A 158 13.21 14.48 -4.51
CA ASN A 158 14.54 14.43 -3.91
C ASN A 158 15.34 13.28 -4.55
N MET A 159 16.17 13.59 -5.55
CA MET A 159 16.91 12.59 -6.31
C MET A 159 18.04 11.94 -5.50
N ASP A 160 18.54 12.60 -4.45
CA ASP A 160 19.50 12.00 -3.52
C ASP A 160 18.82 10.88 -2.72
N ALA A 161 17.59 11.11 -2.25
CA ALA A 161 16.79 10.09 -1.59
C ALA A 161 16.44 8.93 -2.53
N VAL A 162 16.08 9.24 -3.78
CA VAL A 162 15.80 8.23 -4.81
C VAL A 162 17.01 7.33 -5.03
N ALA A 163 18.21 7.93 -5.17
CA ALA A 163 19.45 7.19 -5.36
C ALA A 163 19.78 6.30 -4.13
N GLU A 164 19.50 6.78 -2.93
CA GLU A 164 19.70 6.02 -1.70
C GLU A 164 18.72 4.85 -1.59
N MET A 165 17.45 5.06 -1.90
CA MET A 165 16.43 4.01 -1.83
C MET A 165 16.69 2.86 -2.82
N GLY A 166 17.24 3.11 -4.02
CA GLY A 166 17.66 2.05 -4.92
C GLY A 166 18.76 1.15 -4.30
N ARG A 167 19.71 1.76 -3.57
CA ARG A 167 20.74 1.01 -2.82
C ARG A 167 20.12 0.21 -1.67
N VAL A 168 19.17 0.81 -0.94
CA VAL A 168 18.46 0.14 0.16
C VAL A 168 17.71 -1.09 -0.34
N PHE A 169 16.95 -0.99 -1.45
CA PHE A 169 16.27 -2.15 -2.06
C PHE A 169 17.26 -3.24 -2.45
N LYS A 170 18.37 -2.87 -3.11
CA LYS A 170 19.38 -3.85 -3.52
C LYS A 170 20.01 -4.57 -2.33
N THR A 171 20.45 -3.80 -1.31
CA THR A 171 21.02 -4.36 -0.07
C THR A 171 19.99 -5.23 0.64
N ARG A 172 18.74 -4.81 0.69
CA ARG A 172 17.67 -5.56 1.37
C ARG A 172 17.36 -6.87 0.67
N GLY A 173 17.33 -6.88 -0.67
CA GLY A 173 17.17 -8.10 -1.46
C GLY A 173 18.26 -9.12 -1.14
N GLU A 174 19.52 -8.70 -1.10
CA GLU A 174 20.65 -9.57 -0.76
C GLU A 174 20.57 -10.11 0.68
N LEU A 175 20.20 -9.28 1.66
CA LEU A 175 20.08 -9.71 3.07
C LEU A 175 18.95 -10.73 3.29
N THR A 176 17.98 -10.82 2.38
CA THR A 176 16.86 -11.75 2.49
C THR A 176 16.77 -12.74 1.31
N LYS A 177 17.88 -12.97 0.63
CA LYS A 177 17.94 -13.87 -0.54
C LYS A 177 17.43 -15.28 -0.25
N GLU A 178 17.67 -15.82 0.94
CA GLU A 178 17.20 -17.14 1.37
C GLU A 178 15.66 -17.22 1.54
N GLN A 179 14.98 -16.07 1.48
CA GLN A 179 13.53 -15.90 1.55
C GLN A 179 13.00 -15.20 0.29
N ASP A 180 13.62 -15.45 -0.87
CA ASP A 180 13.25 -14.82 -2.14
C ASP A 180 13.12 -13.29 -2.08
N ALA A 181 14.00 -12.63 -1.33
CA ALA A 181 14.01 -11.18 -1.09
C ALA A 181 12.71 -10.62 -0.47
N LEU A 182 11.94 -11.44 0.25
CA LEU A 182 10.65 -11.06 0.88
C LEU A 182 10.76 -9.80 1.76
N GLY A 183 11.95 -9.52 2.27
CA GLY A 183 12.16 -8.28 3.03
C GLY A 183 11.85 -7.01 2.26
N CYS A 184 11.96 -7.01 0.94
CA CYS A 184 11.61 -5.87 0.10
C CYS A 184 10.09 -5.65 0.04
N ALA A 185 9.26 -6.67 0.27
CA ALA A 185 7.81 -6.55 0.34
C ALA A 185 7.32 -5.69 1.53
N LYS A 186 8.18 -5.48 2.54
CA LYS A 186 7.89 -4.64 3.71
C LYS A 186 8.38 -3.19 3.57
N LEU A 187 8.93 -2.82 2.42
CA LEU A 187 9.48 -1.50 2.13
C LEU A 187 8.76 -0.85 0.96
N VAL A 188 8.32 0.39 1.15
CA VAL A 188 7.63 1.18 0.12
C VAL A 188 8.29 2.55 -0.03
N VAL A 189 8.46 3.00 -1.27
CA VAL A 189 8.89 4.38 -1.55
C VAL A 189 7.71 5.15 -2.14
N PHE A 190 7.39 6.29 -1.53
CA PHE A 190 6.24 7.10 -1.91
C PHE A 190 6.61 8.42 -2.59
N CYS A 191 5.73 8.85 -3.49
CA CYS A 191 5.52 10.25 -3.84
C CYS A 191 4.09 10.64 -3.46
N ASN A 192 3.89 11.85 -2.91
CA ASN A 192 2.61 12.29 -2.34
C ASN A 192 2.04 11.27 -1.34
N ALA A 193 2.84 10.84 -0.38
CA ALA A 193 2.39 9.92 0.66
C ALA A 193 1.18 10.46 1.41
N VAL A 194 0.16 9.62 1.62
CA VAL A 194 -1.01 9.97 2.43
C VAL A 194 -0.78 9.58 3.88
N GLU A 195 -1.20 10.45 4.78
CA GLU A 195 -0.95 10.33 6.22
C GLU A 195 -1.98 9.45 6.95
N ASP A 196 -3.07 9.10 6.28
CA ASP A 196 -4.20 8.35 6.83
C ASP A 196 -4.38 6.96 6.20
N ASN A 197 -3.36 6.46 5.50
CA ASN A 197 -3.41 5.17 4.82
C ASN A 197 -3.47 3.99 5.81
N PRO A 198 -4.57 3.22 5.88
CA PRO A 198 -4.67 2.06 6.78
C PRO A 198 -4.21 0.75 6.13
N PHE A 199 -3.91 0.76 4.84
CA PHE A 199 -4.04 -0.41 4.00
C PHE A 199 -2.70 -1.00 3.56
N MET A 200 -1.77 -0.16 3.17
CA MET A 200 -0.52 -0.59 2.54
C MET A 200 0.59 -0.86 3.56
N ALA A 201 1.53 -1.74 3.21
CA ALA A 201 2.81 -1.81 3.90
C ALA A 201 3.48 -0.43 3.89
N GLY A 202 4.07 -0.01 5.00
CA GLY A 202 4.66 1.32 5.12
C GLY A 202 3.68 2.45 5.42
N ALA A 203 2.40 2.16 5.72
CA ALA A 203 1.47 3.12 6.30
C ALA A 203 2.05 3.76 7.56
N PHE A 204 1.73 5.02 7.82
CA PHE A 204 2.13 5.73 9.03
C PHE A 204 1.00 6.64 9.53
N HIS A 205 1.06 7.01 10.80
CA HIS A 205 0.15 7.96 11.42
C HIS A 205 0.70 9.38 11.25
N GLY A 206 -0.06 10.23 10.57
CA GLY A 206 0.38 11.59 10.26
C GLY A 206 0.55 12.48 11.50
N VAL A 207 1.46 13.43 11.41
CA VAL A 207 1.75 14.36 12.52
C VAL A 207 0.62 15.34 12.81
N THR A 208 -0.30 15.53 11.88
CA THR A 208 -1.49 16.38 12.03
C THR A 208 -2.71 15.63 12.53
N GLN A 209 -2.61 14.32 12.67
CA GLN A 209 -3.65 13.46 13.24
C GLN A 209 -3.71 13.60 14.76
N GLY A 210 -4.83 13.19 15.38
CA GLY A 210 -4.95 13.13 16.82
C GLY A 210 -4.07 12.06 17.47
N ASP A 211 -4.16 11.90 18.79
CA ASP A 211 -3.37 10.89 19.53
C ASP A 211 -3.59 9.47 19.05
N SER A 212 -4.80 9.17 18.62
CA SER A 212 -5.15 7.89 17.98
C SER A 212 -6.37 8.04 17.09
N CYS A 213 -6.47 7.14 16.10
CA CYS A 213 -7.67 6.97 15.28
C CYS A 213 -7.81 5.52 14.83
N VAL A 214 -9.03 5.13 14.44
CA VAL A 214 -9.31 3.83 13.81
C VAL A 214 -9.74 4.07 12.37
N SER A 215 -9.01 3.48 11.43
CA SER A 215 -9.33 3.51 10.00
C SER A 215 -9.56 2.09 9.49
N VAL A 216 -10.39 1.94 8.46
CA VAL A 216 -10.78 0.64 7.92
C VAL A 216 -10.51 0.60 6.42
N GLY A 217 -9.84 -0.45 5.97
CA GLY A 217 -9.68 -0.76 4.56
C GLY A 217 -10.67 -1.84 4.13
N VAL A 218 -11.44 -1.57 3.08
CA VAL A 218 -12.38 -2.54 2.49
C VAL A 218 -12.00 -2.84 1.06
N SER A 219 -12.24 -4.09 0.65
CA SER A 219 -11.92 -4.55 -0.68
C SER A 219 -13.02 -5.47 -1.24
N GLY A 220 -13.03 -5.64 -2.54
CA GLY A 220 -13.98 -6.51 -3.21
C GLY A 220 -13.88 -6.45 -4.73
N PRO A 221 -12.70 -6.73 -5.34
CA PRO A 221 -12.57 -6.86 -6.79
C PRO A 221 -13.55 -7.89 -7.35
N GLY A 222 -13.72 -9.02 -6.66
CA GLY A 222 -14.65 -10.07 -7.06
C GLY A 222 -16.11 -9.60 -7.11
N VAL A 223 -16.51 -8.69 -6.21
CA VAL A 223 -17.87 -8.11 -6.23
C VAL A 223 -18.08 -7.25 -7.46
N VAL A 224 -17.09 -6.39 -7.78
CA VAL A 224 -17.13 -5.53 -8.97
C VAL A 224 -17.11 -6.36 -10.24
N LYS A 225 -16.21 -7.35 -10.34
CA LYS A 225 -16.17 -8.29 -11.47
C LYS A 225 -17.53 -8.94 -11.71
N ARG A 226 -18.13 -9.49 -10.66
CA ARG A 226 -19.43 -10.16 -10.75
C ARG A 226 -20.54 -9.23 -11.19
N ALA A 227 -20.53 -7.97 -10.73
CA ALA A 227 -21.49 -6.97 -11.17
C ALA A 227 -21.36 -6.68 -12.67
N LEU A 228 -20.12 -6.64 -13.21
CA LEU A 228 -19.88 -6.38 -14.63
C LEU A 228 -20.30 -7.55 -15.53
N GLU A 229 -20.23 -8.80 -15.07
CA GLU A 229 -20.74 -9.95 -15.82
C GLU A 229 -22.22 -9.78 -16.24
N HIS A 230 -23.01 -9.04 -15.44
CA HIS A 230 -24.43 -8.78 -15.72
C HIS A 230 -24.67 -7.66 -16.74
N VAL A 231 -23.66 -6.86 -17.05
CA VAL A 231 -23.72 -5.75 -18.02
C VAL A 231 -22.72 -5.93 -19.17
N LYS A 232 -22.37 -7.17 -19.47
CA LYS A 232 -21.42 -7.51 -20.54
C LYS A 232 -21.96 -7.03 -21.90
N GLY A 233 -21.12 -6.23 -22.60
CA GLY A 233 -21.48 -5.68 -23.91
C GLY A 233 -22.30 -4.38 -23.85
N GLU A 234 -22.68 -3.93 -22.66
CA GLU A 234 -23.34 -2.64 -22.48
C GLU A 234 -22.37 -1.46 -22.69
N PRO A 235 -22.85 -0.25 -23.02
CA PRO A 235 -22.03 0.94 -23.14
C PRO A 235 -21.26 1.29 -21.85
N PHE A 236 -20.12 2.02 -21.98
CA PHE A 236 -19.26 2.36 -20.84
C PHE A 236 -19.91 3.24 -19.77
N ASP A 237 -20.93 4.02 -20.09
CA ASP A 237 -21.71 4.75 -19.10
C ASP A 237 -22.50 3.81 -18.18
N VAL A 238 -23.07 2.73 -18.72
CA VAL A 238 -23.73 1.67 -17.94
C VAL A 238 -22.70 0.92 -17.07
N VAL A 239 -21.55 0.60 -17.62
CA VAL A 239 -20.42 -0.02 -16.89
C VAL A 239 -19.99 0.86 -15.73
N ALA A 240 -19.74 2.15 -15.96
CA ALA A 240 -19.33 3.11 -14.93
C ALA A 240 -20.36 3.25 -13.81
N GLU A 241 -21.65 3.33 -14.16
CA GLU A 241 -22.75 3.42 -13.20
C GLU A 241 -22.87 2.14 -12.34
N THR A 242 -22.65 0.98 -12.96
CA THR A 242 -22.65 -0.32 -12.27
C THR A 242 -21.50 -0.40 -11.26
N ILE A 243 -20.28 -0.02 -11.64
CA ILE A 243 -19.12 0.04 -10.73
C ILE A 243 -19.41 0.99 -9.58
N LYS A 244 -19.89 2.19 -9.87
CA LYS A 244 -20.19 3.20 -8.86
C LYS A 244 -21.21 2.70 -7.81
N LYS A 245 -22.29 2.07 -8.24
CA LYS A 245 -23.30 1.48 -7.35
C LYS A 245 -22.74 0.35 -6.49
N THR A 246 -21.86 -0.48 -7.07
CA THR A 246 -21.21 -1.58 -6.37
C THR A 246 -20.23 -1.04 -5.31
N ALA A 247 -19.39 -0.08 -5.69
CA ALA A 247 -18.46 0.60 -4.79
C ALA A 247 -19.16 1.28 -3.61
N PHE A 248 -20.32 1.91 -3.86
CA PHE A 248 -21.17 2.46 -2.80
C PHE A 248 -21.55 1.39 -1.76
N LYS A 249 -22.01 0.22 -2.19
CA LYS A 249 -22.43 -0.87 -1.29
C LYS A 249 -21.25 -1.39 -0.47
N ILE A 250 -20.09 -1.63 -1.11
CA ILE A 250 -18.86 -2.07 -0.44
C ILE A 250 -18.45 -1.06 0.64
N THR A 251 -18.44 0.22 0.33
CA THR A 251 -18.08 1.30 1.28
C THR A 251 -19.03 1.34 2.48
N ARG A 252 -20.33 1.08 2.29
CA ARG A 252 -21.29 1.05 3.40
C ARG A 252 -21.00 -0.08 4.40
N VAL A 253 -20.53 -1.22 3.93
CA VAL A 253 -20.06 -2.30 4.82
C VAL A 253 -18.83 -1.84 5.63
N GLY A 254 -17.88 -1.21 4.98
CA GLY A 254 -16.70 -0.65 5.68
C GLY A 254 -17.06 0.40 6.72
N GLN A 255 -18.03 1.27 6.42
CA GLN A 255 -18.50 2.28 7.37
C GLN A 255 -19.14 1.65 8.61
N LEU A 256 -19.94 0.62 8.44
CA LEU A 256 -20.55 -0.10 9.56
C LEU A 256 -19.47 -0.67 10.50
N VAL A 257 -18.49 -1.36 9.92
CA VAL A 257 -17.37 -1.94 10.68
C VAL A 257 -16.55 -0.85 11.36
N ALA A 258 -16.23 0.26 10.66
CA ALA A 258 -15.43 1.34 11.21
C ALA A 258 -16.12 2.06 12.38
N GLN A 259 -17.41 2.32 12.27
CA GLN A 259 -18.19 2.94 13.35
C GLN A 259 -18.25 2.05 14.59
N GLU A 260 -18.45 0.75 14.40
CA GLU A 260 -18.51 -0.18 15.52
C GLU A 260 -17.12 -0.41 16.16
N ALA A 261 -16.06 -0.47 15.36
CA ALA A 261 -14.69 -0.53 15.87
C ALA A 261 -14.33 0.72 16.68
N SER A 262 -14.62 1.92 16.16
CA SER A 262 -14.43 3.20 16.86
C SER A 262 -15.14 3.22 18.22
N LYS A 263 -16.39 2.79 18.25
CA LYS A 263 -17.20 2.73 19.48
C LYS A 263 -16.61 1.76 20.50
N ARG A 264 -16.29 0.51 20.10
CA ARG A 264 -15.80 -0.54 21.02
C ARG A 264 -14.39 -0.26 21.51
N LEU A 265 -13.55 0.37 20.69
CA LEU A 265 -12.18 0.75 21.05
C LEU A 265 -12.13 2.11 21.75
N ASN A 266 -13.25 2.84 21.85
CA ASN A 266 -13.31 4.20 22.36
C ASN A 266 -12.23 5.11 21.72
N THR A 267 -12.08 5.01 20.40
CA THR A 267 -11.06 5.69 19.61
C THR A 267 -11.73 6.41 18.45
N PRO A 268 -11.38 7.66 18.11
CA PRO A 268 -12.00 8.42 17.04
C PRO A 268 -11.99 7.64 15.70
N PHE A 269 -13.08 7.75 14.95
CA PHE A 269 -13.17 7.21 13.62
C PHE A 269 -12.36 8.08 12.65
N GLY A 270 -11.36 7.50 12.00
CA GLY A 270 -10.55 8.11 10.96
C GLY A 270 -11.22 8.04 9.60
N ILE A 271 -10.70 7.18 8.71
CA ILE A 271 -11.20 7.05 7.34
C ILE A 271 -11.60 5.61 6.98
N ILE A 272 -12.32 5.52 5.85
CA ILE A 272 -12.52 4.29 5.09
C ILE A 272 -11.68 4.38 3.82
N ASP A 273 -10.80 3.42 3.65
CA ASP A 273 -10.08 3.22 2.40
C ASP A 273 -10.82 2.15 1.58
N LEU A 274 -11.46 2.59 0.49
CA LEU A 274 -12.08 1.70 -0.48
C LEU A 274 -11.05 1.39 -1.57
N SER A 275 -10.20 0.43 -1.35
CA SER A 275 -9.22 -0.01 -2.33
C SER A 275 -9.59 -1.38 -2.87
N LEU A 276 -9.83 -1.46 -4.19
CA LEU A 276 -9.94 -2.74 -4.87
C LEU A 276 -8.56 -3.40 -4.90
N ALA A 277 -8.18 -4.00 -3.77
CA ALA A 277 -6.93 -4.71 -3.61
C ALA A 277 -7.21 -6.21 -3.78
N PRO A 278 -6.68 -6.81 -4.85
CA PRO A 278 -6.92 -8.21 -5.16
C PRO A 278 -6.26 -9.15 -4.15
N THR A 279 -6.62 -10.42 -4.24
CA THR A 279 -5.92 -11.53 -3.57
C THR A 279 -5.58 -12.60 -4.61
N PRO A 280 -4.68 -13.56 -4.28
CA PRO A 280 -4.42 -14.70 -5.15
C PRO A 280 -5.64 -15.63 -5.38
N ALA A 281 -6.75 -15.38 -4.68
CA ALA A 281 -7.97 -16.18 -4.82
C ALA A 281 -8.60 -16.02 -6.21
N ILE A 282 -9.13 -17.12 -6.73
CA ILE A 282 -9.82 -17.13 -8.02
C ILE A 282 -11.04 -16.20 -7.96
N GLY A 283 -11.13 -15.29 -8.92
CA GLY A 283 -12.25 -14.34 -9.05
C GLY A 283 -12.06 -13.02 -8.32
N ASP A 284 -10.99 -12.87 -7.51
CA ASP A 284 -10.66 -11.64 -6.80
C ASP A 284 -9.48 -10.94 -7.47
N SER A 285 -9.71 -10.38 -8.67
CA SER A 285 -8.68 -9.84 -9.55
C SER A 285 -9.12 -8.54 -10.21
N VAL A 286 -8.28 -7.51 -10.15
CA VAL A 286 -8.48 -6.25 -10.88
C VAL A 286 -8.26 -6.46 -12.38
N ALA A 287 -7.27 -7.27 -12.78
CA ALA A 287 -7.08 -7.62 -14.18
C ALA A 287 -8.34 -8.26 -14.77
N ALA A 288 -8.99 -9.16 -14.05
CA ALA A 288 -10.24 -9.78 -14.49
C ALA A 288 -11.40 -8.76 -14.62
N ILE A 289 -11.45 -7.72 -13.80
CA ILE A 289 -12.41 -6.60 -13.98
C ILE A 289 -12.16 -5.90 -15.32
N LEU A 290 -10.90 -5.63 -15.65
CA LEU A 290 -10.54 -4.95 -16.89
C LEU A 290 -10.85 -5.82 -18.12
N GLU A 291 -10.66 -7.13 -18.01
CA GLU A 291 -11.01 -8.10 -19.05
C GLU A 291 -12.55 -8.21 -19.25
N GLU A 292 -13.34 -8.13 -18.18
CA GLU A 292 -14.83 -8.07 -18.32
C GLU A 292 -15.32 -6.80 -19.03
N MET A 293 -14.51 -5.73 -19.07
CA MET A 293 -14.81 -4.54 -19.87
C MET A 293 -14.57 -4.74 -21.38
N GLY A 294 -14.14 -5.95 -21.82
CA GLY A 294 -13.97 -6.33 -23.19
C GLY A 294 -12.51 -6.41 -23.68
N LEU A 295 -11.54 -6.38 -22.77
CA LEU A 295 -10.14 -6.63 -23.10
C LEU A 295 -9.88 -8.15 -23.19
N GLU A 296 -9.19 -8.59 -24.22
CA GLU A 296 -8.78 -10.01 -24.37
C GLU A 296 -7.80 -10.42 -23.27
N SER A 297 -6.91 -9.50 -22.89
CA SER A 297 -5.96 -9.69 -21.78
C SER A 297 -5.60 -8.35 -21.18
N CYS A 298 -5.44 -8.33 -19.86
CA CYS A 298 -4.81 -7.20 -19.17
C CYS A 298 -3.43 -6.92 -19.77
N GLY A 299 -3.11 -5.64 -20.02
CA GLY A 299 -1.90 -5.22 -20.73
C GLY A 299 -2.14 -4.84 -22.20
N ALA A 300 -3.19 -5.33 -22.86
CA ALA A 300 -3.59 -4.89 -24.19
C ALA A 300 -3.85 -3.38 -24.25
N PHE A 301 -3.78 -2.79 -25.46
CA PHE A 301 -4.20 -1.40 -25.65
C PHE A 301 -5.67 -1.24 -25.23
N GLY A 302 -5.98 -0.18 -24.48
CA GLY A 302 -7.26 0.01 -23.82
C GLY A 302 -7.19 -0.23 -22.30
N THR A 303 -6.25 -1.03 -21.79
CA THR A 303 -6.13 -1.34 -20.35
C THR A 303 -6.04 -0.09 -19.48
N THR A 304 -5.19 0.89 -19.87
CA THR A 304 -5.06 2.16 -19.12
C THR A 304 -6.37 2.96 -19.11
N ALA A 305 -7.11 2.98 -20.22
CA ALA A 305 -8.42 3.65 -20.30
C ALA A 305 -9.48 2.95 -19.44
N ALA A 306 -9.55 1.62 -19.48
CA ALA A 306 -10.43 0.83 -18.64
C ALA A 306 -10.13 1.03 -17.15
N LEU A 307 -8.84 1.04 -16.78
CA LEU A 307 -8.41 1.30 -15.40
C LEU A 307 -8.76 2.73 -14.94
N ALA A 308 -8.64 3.73 -15.81
CA ALA A 308 -9.06 5.10 -15.50
C ALA A 308 -10.55 5.18 -15.18
N LEU A 309 -11.39 4.53 -15.99
CA LEU A 309 -12.83 4.42 -15.75
C LEU A 309 -13.11 3.70 -14.43
N LEU A 310 -12.47 2.56 -14.19
CA LEU A 310 -12.64 1.78 -12.96
C LEU A 310 -12.30 2.63 -11.73
N ASN A 311 -11.11 3.24 -11.71
CA ASN A 311 -10.61 4.01 -10.58
C ASN A 311 -11.51 5.22 -10.25
N ASP A 312 -11.96 5.95 -11.26
CA ASP A 312 -12.86 7.10 -11.11
C ASP A 312 -14.24 6.67 -10.58
N ALA A 313 -14.84 5.62 -11.17
CA ALA A 313 -16.15 5.13 -10.77
C ALA A 313 -16.15 4.58 -9.32
N VAL A 314 -15.06 3.89 -8.91
CA VAL A 314 -14.87 3.40 -7.54
C VAL A 314 -14.82 4.58 -6.56
N LYS A 315 -14.01 5.60 -6.83
CA LYS A 315 -13.91 6.81 -5.99
C LYS A 315 -15.24 7.54 -5.86
N LYS A 316 -15.97 7.70 -6.97
CA LYS A 316 -17.30 8.31 -6.97
C LYS A 316 -18.29 7.53 -6.10
N GLY A 317 -18.30 6.21 -6.20
CA GLY A 317 -19.15 5.35 -5.39
C GLY A 317 -18.82 5.45 -3.89
N GLY A 318 -17.54 5.45 -3.54
CA GLY A 318 -17.07 5.63 -2.17
C GLY A 318 -17.51 6.96 -1.57
N LEU A 319 -17.22 8.08 -2.25
CA LEU A 319 -17.58 9.43 -1.79
C LEU A 319 -19.10 9.63 -1.62
N MET A 320 -19.91 8.96 -2.42
CA MET A 320 -21.36 8.98 -2.26
C MET A 320 -21.85 8.18 -1.04
N ALA A 321 -21.08 7.20 -0.60
CA ALA A 321 -21.44 6.30 0.50
C ALA A 321 -21.06 6.85 1.88
N SER A 322 -19.95 7.61 1.98
CA SER A 322 -19.41 8.09 3.25
C SER A 322 -18.60 9.37 3.06
N SER A 323 -18.71 10.29 4.03
CA SER A 323 -17.86 11.47 4.14
C SER A 323 -16.47 11.17 4.71
N HIS A 324 -16.20 9.93 5.13
CA HIS A 324 -14.94 9.49 5.71
C HIS A 324 -14.05 8.73 4.72
N VAL A 325 -14.30 8.83 3.41
CA VAL A 325 -13.44 8.18 2.41
C VAL A 325 -12.10 8.90 2.31
N GLY A 326 -11.02 8.14 2.41
CA GLY A 326 -9.65 8.66 2.39
C GLY A 326 -8.63 7.59 1.97
N GLY A 327 -7.41 7.73 2.43
CA GLY A 327 -6.32 6.80 2.15
C GLY A 327 -5.98 6.70 0.67
N LEU A 328 -5.80 5.49 0.19
CA LEU A 328 -5.43 5.15 -1.18
C LEU A 328 -6.63 4.70 -2.03
N SER A 329 -7.86 5.02 -1.61
CA SER A 329 -9.11 4.59 -2.27
C SER A 329 -9.04 4.56 -3.80
N GLY A 330 -9.46 3.46 -4.41
CA GLY A 330 -9.47 3.25 -5.86
C GLY A 330 -9.09 1.83 -6.26
N ALA A 331 -8.44 1.67 -7.42
CA ALA A 331 -8.03 0.39 -7.94
C ALA A 331 -6.52 0.17 -7.74
N PHE A 332 -6.13 -0.91 -7.06
CA PHE A 332 -4.77 -1.38 -6.90
C PHE A 332 -4.39 -2.32 -8.05
N ILE A 333 -3.10 -2.34 -8.37
CA ILE A 333 -2.54 -3.21 -9.42
C ILE A 333 -1.29 -3.96 -8.93
N PRO A 334 -1.31 -4.61 -7.75
CA PRO A 334 -0.19 -5.42 -7.28
C PRO A 334 -0.07 -6.67 -8.14
N VAL A 335 1.14 -6.98 -8.62
CA VAL A 335 1.29 -8.08 -9.58
C VAL A 335 1.20 -9.44 -8.89
N SER A 336 1.91 -9.65 -7.77
CA SER A 336 1.94 -10.97 -7.11
C SER A 336 0.63 -11.32 -6.40
N GLU A 337 -0.12 -10.32 -5.98
CA GLU A 337 -1.37 -10.48 -5.24
C GLU A 337 -2.60 -10.63 -6.17
N ASP A 338 -2.44 -10.42 -7.49
CA ASP A 338 -3.52 -10.49 -8.48
C ASP A 338 -3.27 -11.61 -9.49
N LYS A 339 -4.06 -12.69 -9.40
CA LYS A 339 -3.93 -13.84 -10.31
C LYS A 339 -4.00 -13.46 -11.78
N GLY A 340 -4.86 -12.52 -12.17
CA GLY A 340 -4.97 -12.07 -13.56
C GLY A 340 -3.76 -11.25 -14.01
N MET A 341 -3.17 -10.40 -13.13
CA MET A 341 -1.96 -9.65 -13.44
C MET A 341 -0.78 -10.58 -13.65
N LEU A 342 -0.55 -11.53 -12.73
CA LEU A 342 0.57 -12.47 -12.86
C LEU A 342 0.43 -13.37 -14.10
N GLU A 343 -0.78 -13.80 -14.47
CA GLU A 343 -1.04 -14.53 -15.69
C GLU A 343 -0.78 -13.69 -16.95
N ALA A 344 -1.15 -12.40 -16.92
CA ALA A 344 -0.88 -11.46 -18.01
C ALA A 344 0.63 -11.23 -18.21
N VAL A 345 1.40 -11.14 -17.10
CA VAL A 345 2.87 -11.10 -17.17
C VAL A 345 3.40 -12.40 -17.78
N GLY A 346 2.95 -13.56 -17.32
CA GLY A 346 3.39 -14.86 -17.82
C GLY A 346 3.08 -15.08 -19.32
N ARG A 347 1.98 -14.50 -19.83
CA ARG A 347 1.64 -14.50 -21.26
C ARG A 347 2.40 -13.46 -22.07
N GLY A 348 3.13 -12.55 -21.44
CA GLY A 348 3.83 -11.43 -22.08
C GLY A 348 2.93 -10.29 -22.55
N SER A 349 1.66 -10.25 -22.14
CA SER A 349 0.75 -9.14 -22.46
C SER A 349 0.93 -7.94 -21.54
N LEU A 350 1.49 -8.14 -20.36
CA LEU A 350 1.75 -7.08 -19.36
C LEU A 350 3.25 -6.97 -19.08
N SER A 351 3.85 -5.83 -19.43
CA SER A 351 5.25 -5.49 -19.16
C SER A 351 5.38 -4.47 -18.02
N LEU A 352 6.60 -4.24 -17.53
CA LEU A 352 6.87 -3.24 -16.50
C LEU A 352 6.50 -1.83 -16.99
N GLU A 353 6.84 -1.48 -18.22
CA GLU A 353 6.52 -0.18 -18.83
C GLU A 353 5.00 -0.01 -19.01
N LYS A 354 4.27 -1.11 -19.25
CA LYS A 354 2.81 -1.05 -19.31
C LYS A 354 2.20 -0.83 -17.94
N LEU A 355 2.74 -1.48 -16.91
CA LEU A 355 2.36 -1.24 -15.51
C LEU A 355 2.62 0.21 -15.13
N GLU A 356 3.78 0.75 -15.44
CA GLU A 356 4.12 2.15 -15.23
C GLU A 356 3.11 3.10 -15.90
N ALA A 357 2.76 2.87 -17.16
CA ALA A 357 1.71 3.66 -17.82
C ALA A 357 0.35 3.54 -17.11
N MET A 358 0.02 2.37 -16.55
CA MET A 358 -1.21 2.17 -15.78
C MET A 358 -1.18 2.92 -14.44
N THR A 359 -0.02 3.14 -13.85
CA THR A 359 0.10 3.88 -12.59
C THR A 359 -0.28 5.36 -12.72
N CYS A 360 -0.30 5.91 -13.92
CA CYS A 360 -0.85 7.25 -14.15
C CYS A 360 -2.32 7.38 -13.68
N VAL A 361 -3.08 6.29 -13.71
CA VAL A 361 -4.53 6.28 -13.48
C VAL A 361 -4.99 5.32 -12.39
N CYS A 362 -4.11 4.50 -11.80
CA CYS A 362 -4.43 3.66 -10.65
C CYS A 362 -4.43 4.48 -9.35
N SER A 363 -4.72 3.84 -8.22
CA SER A 363 -4.74 4.52 -6.92
C SER A 363 -3.40 4.53 -6.19
N VAL A 364 -2.46 3.63 -6.52
CA VAL A 364 -1.22 3.48 -5.76
C VAL A 364 0.03 3.69 -6.64
N GLY A 365 0.43 2.72 -7.45
CA GLY A 365 1.70 2.75 -8.18
C GLY A 365 2.15 1.34 -8.56
N LEU A 366 3.46 1.17 -8.76
CA LEU A 366 4.10 -0.12 -8.98
C LEU A 366 4.14 -0.90 -7.67
N ASP A 367 3.46 -2.03 -7.61
CA ASP A 367 3.29 -2.76 -6.37
C ASP A 367 3.54 -4.26 -6.52
N MET A 368 4.29 -4.82 -5.56
CA MET A 368 4.61 -6.26 -5.47
C MET A 368 5.14 -6.84 -6.80
N ILE A 369 6.18 -6.21 -7.33
CA ILE A 369 6.78 -6.57 -8.62
C ILE A 369 8.14 -7.21 -8.39
N ALA A 370 8.26 -8.51 -8.73
CA ALA A 370 9.54 -9.22 -8.73
C ALA A 370 10.34 -8.89 -9.99
N ILE A 371 11.60 -8.52 -9.81
CA ILE A 371 12.54 -8.16 -10.89
C ILE A 371 13.83 -8.98 -10.77
N PRO A 372 14.64 -9.10 -11.84
CA PRO A 372 15.91 -9.81 -11.79
C PRO A 372 16.81 -9.31 -10.68
N GLY A 373 17.43 -10.24 -9.95
CA GLY A 373 18.29 -9.91 -8.82
C GLY A 373 19.57 -9.17 -9.19
N ASP A 374 20.02 -9.22 -10.44
CA ASP A 374 21.17 -8.49 -10.96
C ASP A 374 20.83 -7.03 -11.36
N THR A 375 19.54 -6.65 -11.36
CA THR A 375 19.12 -5.26 -11.63
C THR A 375 19.91 -4.29 -10.75
N SER A 376 20.55 -3.29 -11.37
CA SER A 376 21.42 -2.35 -10.66
C SER A 376 20.62 -1.43 -9.72
N ALA A 377 21.28 -0.96 -8.66
CA ALA A 377 20.67 0.02 -7.75
C ALA A 377 20.24 1.31 -8.48
N SER A 378 21.00 1.75 -9.49
CA SER A 378 20.65 2.92 -10.30
C SER A 378 19.43 2.68 -11.19
N THR A 379 19.24 1.48 -11.72
CA THR A 379 18.02 1.13 -12.46
C THR A 379 16.80 1.11 -11.53
N ILE A 380 16.91 0.53 -10.33
CA ILE A 380 15.84 0.56 -9.31
C ILE A 380 15.53 2.02 -8.93
N SER A 381 16.56 2.85 -8.76
CA SER A 381 16.39 4.29 -8.50
C SER A 381 15.67 5.00 -9.64
N ALA A 382 15.94 4.63 -10.89
CA ALA A 382 15.28 5.23 -12.06
C ALA A 382 13.78 4.86 -12.09
N ILE A 383 13.43 3.61 -11.80
CA ILE A 383 12.02 3.18 -11.64
C ILE A 383 11.32 4.01 -10.56
N ILE A 384 11.98 4.24 -9.42
CA ILE A 384 11.44 5.09 -8.35
C ILE A 384 11.27 6.54 -8.83
N ALA A 385 12.24 7.07 -9.62
CA ALA A 385 12.16 8.43 -10.14
C ALA A 385 11.00 8.62 -11.12
N ASP A 386 10.75 7.65 -12.01
CA ASP A 386 9.68 7.69 -12.99
C ASP A 386 8.30 7.62 -12.29
N GLU A 387 8.13 6.73 -11.33
CA GLU A 387 6.91 6.67 -10.51
C GLU A 387 6.69 7.95 -9.70
N ALA A 388 7.75 8.51 -9.12
CA ALA A 388 7.65 9.77 -8.41
C ALA A 388 7.28 10.93 -9.35
N ALA A 389 7.77 10.93 -10.59
CA ALA A 389 7.41 11.93 -11.60
C ALA A 389 5.93 11.80 -12.00
N ILE A 390 5.43 10.58 -12.20
CA ILE A 390 4.01 10.32 -12.45
C ILE A 390 3.15 10.87 -11.29
N GLY A 391 3.51 10.55 -10.05
CA GLY A 391 2.80 11.04 -8.87
C GLY A 391 2.82 12.56 -8.75
N MET A 392 3.99 13.16 -8.93
CA MET A 392 4.20 14.60 -8.83
C MET A 392 3.37 15.37 -9.86
N ILE A 393 3.40 14.97 -11.12
CA ILE A 393 2.71 15.67 -12.22
C ILE A 393 1.20 15.50 -12.12
N ASN A 394 0.73 14.29 -11.80
CA ASN A 394 -0.71 13.98 -11.73
C ASN A 394 -1.34 14.36 -10.38
N ASN A 395 -0.58 14.90 -9.44
CA ASN A 395 -1.04 15.23 -8.09
C ASN A 395 -1.75 14.04 -7.42
N LYS A 396 -1.17 12.86 -7.56
CA LYS A 396 -1.68 11.62 -6.96
C LYS A 396 -0.57 10.91 -6.17
N THR A 397 -0.94 10.07 -5.22
CA THR A 397 0.01 9.17 -4.58
C THR A 397 0.51 8.14 -5.59
N THR A 398 1.82 7.98 -5.65
CA THR A 398 2.47 6.82 -6.26
C THR A 398 3.38 6.14 -5.25
N ALA A 399 3.48 4.84 -5.36
CA ALA A 399 4.31 3.99 -4.51
C ALA A 399 5.14 3.04 -5.38
N VAL A 400 6.31 2.69 -4.90
CA VAL A 400 7.16 1.64 -5.50
C VAL A 400 7.47 0.58 -4.46
N ARG A 401 7.05 -0.64 -4.75
CA ARG A 401 7.36 -1.85 -4.00
C ARG A 401 7.86 -2.90 -4.97
N VAL A 402 9.15 -2.82 -5.31
CA VAL A 402 9.84 -3.76 -6.20
C VAL A 402 10.71 -4.72 -5.39
N ILE A 403 10.87 -5.92 -5.89
CA ILE A 403 11.56 -7.02 -5.19
C ILE A 403 12.65 -7.56 -6.13
N PRO A 404 13.89 -7.05 -6.03
CA PRO A 404 15.02 -7.61 -6.76
C PRO A 404 15.41 -8.94 -6.12
N VAL A 405 15.23 -10.07 -6.84
CA VAL A 405 15.38 -11.42 -6.29
C VAL A 405 16.72 -12.00 -6.68
N PRO A 406 17.71 -12.09 -5.77
CA PRO A 406 19.05 -12.58 -6.08
C PRO A 406 19.01 -14.01 -6.62
N GLY A 407 19.76 -14.25 -7.70
CA GLY A 407 19.88 -15.56 -8.33
C GLY A 407 18.69 -15.99 -9.19
N LYS A 408 17.68 -15.11 -9.37
CA LYS A 408 16.55 -15.36 -10.26
C LYS A 408 16.52 -14.37 -11.42
N ASP A 409 16.00 -14.82 -12.56
CA ASP A 409 15.94 -14.06 -13.81
C ASP A 409 14.56 -14.25 -14.49
N VAL A 410 14.35 -13.54 -15.60
CA VAL A 410 13.13 -13.61 -16.40
C VAL A 410 12.81 -15.06 -16.78
N GLY A 411 11.59 -15.48 -16.46
CA GLY A 411 11.12 -16.87 -16.64
C GLY A 411 11.06 -17.66 -15.34
N ASP A 412 11.75 -17.22 -14.27
CA ASP A 412 11.61 -17.78 -12.94
C ASP A 412 10.35 -17.25 -12.23
N THR A 413 9.95 -17.96 -11.19
CA THR A 413 8.85 -17.54 -10.29
C THR A 413 9.35 -17.49 -8.85
N VAL A 414 8.80 -16.57 -8.08
CA VAL A 414 9.04 -16.45 -6.64
C VAL A 414 7.75 -16.67 -5.87
N GLU A 415 7.86 -17.27 -4.68
CA GLU A 415 6.73 -17.54 -3.79
C GLU A 415 6.85 -16.68 -2.53
N PHE A 416 5.90 -15.79 -2.32
CA PHE A 416 5.86 -14.94 -1.12
C PHE A 416 4.91 -15.48 -0.04
N GLY A 417 4.01 -16.37 -0.44
CA GLY A 417 3.04 -17.02 0.45
C GLY A 417 1.88 -16.14 0.90
N GLY A 418 0.84 -16.79 1.42
CA GLY A 418 -0.34 -16.14 1.98
C GLY A 418 -1.02 -15.17 1.02
N LEU A 419 -1.31 -13.95 1.50
CA LEU A 419 -1.94 -12.89 0.69
C LEU A 419 -0.97 -12.24 -0.30
N LEU A 420 0.34 -12.38 -0.11
CA LEU A 420 1.35 -11.80 -1.00
C LEU A 420 1.52 -12.61 -2.30
N GLY A 421 1.05 -13.87 -2.31
CA GLY A 421 0.99 -14.73 -3.48
C GLY A 421 2.35 -15.15 -4.05
N HIS A 422 2.42 -15.25 -5.37
CA HIS A 422 3.62 -15.58 -6.12
C HIS A 422 3.75 -14.67 -7.34
N CYS A 423 4.95 -14.51 -7.87
CA CYS A 423 5.19 -13.61 -8.99
C CYS A 423 6.19 -14.18 -9.97
N PRO A 424 5.92 -14.14 -11.29
CA PRO A 424 6.97 -14.32 -12.28
C PRO A 424 7.92 -13.13 -12.25
N ILE A 425 9.21 -13.36 -12.50
CA ILE A 425 10.20 -12.29 -12.64
C ILE A 425 9.91 -11.49 -13.90
N ILE A 426 9.62 -10.20 -13.75
CA ILE A 426 9.32 -9.29 -14.86
C ILE A 426 10.63 -8.77 -15.48
N ASN A 427 10.69 -8.73 -16.81
CA ASN A 427 11.81 -8.15 -17.53
C ASN A 427 11.98 -6.65 -17.23
N VAL A 428 13.21 -6.24 -17.00
CA VAL A 428 13.59 -4.84 -16.80
C VAL A 428 14.44 -4.38 -17.98
N ASN A 429 14.24 -3.16 -18.45
CA ASN A 429 15.00 -2.56 -19.52
C ASN A 429 16.52 -2.60 -19.24
N LYS A 430 17.31 -3.02 -20.22
CA LYS A 430 18.76 -3.25 -20.07
C LYS A 430 19.61 -1.97 -20.15
N TYR A 431 19.05 -0.87 -20.61
CA TYR A 431 19.79 0.40 -20.74
C TYR A 431 19.97 1.05 -19.35
N LYS A 432 21.17 1.58 -19.15
CA LYS A 432 21.60 2.09 -17.84
C LYS A 432 21.16 3.52 -17.60
N SER A 433 20.84 3.82 -16.35
CA SER A 433 20.48 5.17 -15.88
C SER A 433 21.52 5.74 -14.90
N ASP A 434 22.75 5.19 -14.86
CA ASP A 434 23.75 5.52 -13.86
C ASP A 434 24.08 7.01 -13.81
N GLU A 435 24.32 7.64 -14.97
CA GLU A 435 24.64 9.08 -15.05
C GLU A 435 23.44 9.95 -14.67
N PHE A 436 22.23 9.53 -15.03
CA PHE A 436 21.01 10.25 -14.66
C PHE A 436 20.82 10.27 -13.13
N ILE A 437 20.95 9.13 -12.48
CA ILE A 437 20.82 9.00 -11.02
C ILE A 437 21.98 9.69 -10.30
N ALA A 438 23.20 9.59 -10.83
CA ALA A 438 24.39 10.22 -10.23
C ALA A 438 24.34 11.76 -10.20
N ARG A 439 23.45 12.40 -10.97
CA ARG A 439 23.24 13.86 -10.89
C ARG A 439 22.77 14.32 -9.52
N GLY A 440 21.97 13.49 -8.82
CA GLY A 440 21.43 13.83 -7.51
C GLY A 440 20.60 15.12 -7.50
N GLY A 441 20.55 15.77 -6.35
CA GLY A 441 19.86 17.03 -6.17
C GLY A 441 18.33 16.90 -6.21
N ARG A 442 17.65 17.79 -6.93
CA ARG A 442 16.19 17.85 -6.95
C ARG A 442 15.63 18.03 -8.35
N ILE A 443 14.62 17.25 -8.71
CA ILE A 443 13.70 17.61 -9.80
C ILE A 443 12.69 18.60 -9.23
N PRO A 444 12.60 19.84 -9.75
CA PRO A 444 11.72 20.87 -9.20
C PRO A 444 10.24 20.50 -9.27
N ALA A 445 9.45 21.03 -8.36
CA ALA A 445 8.01 20.92 -8.42
C ALA A 445 7.45 21.55 -9.71
N PRO A 446 6.43 20.93 -10.34
CA PRO A 446 5.83 21.48 -11.55
C PRO A 446 5.04 22.76 -11.23
N MET A 447 5.02 23.68 -12.18
CA MET A 447 4.12 24.83 -12.08
C MET A 447 2.68 24.38 -12.33
N ARG A 448 1.79 24.66 -11.39
CA ARG A 448 0.36 24.27 -11.49
C ARG A 448 -0.34 24.84 -12.74
N SER A 449 0.10 26.01 -13.21
CA SER A 449 -0.44 26.64 -14.43
C SER A 449 -0.10 25.88 -15.71
N LEU A 450 0.83 24.92 -15.66
CA LEU A 450 1.21 24.07 -16.81
C LEU A 450 0.60 22.67 -16.73
N THR A 451 -0.11 22.35 -15.67
CA THR A 451 -0.85 21.10 -15.53
C THR A 451 -2.25 21.29 -16.10
N ASN A 452 -2.38 21.16 -17.40
CA ASN A 452 -3.68 21.20 -18.08
C ASN A 452 -4.31 19.81 -18.12
#